data_c824515678d380c62b5bca1b33c7727c
#
_entry.id   c824515678d380c62b5bca1b33c7727c
#
_cell.length_a   1.000
_cell.length_b   1.000
_cell.length_c   1.000
_cell.angle_alpha   90.00
_cell.angle_beta   90.00
_cell.angle_gamma   90.00
#
_symmetry.space_group_name_H-M   'P 1'
#
loop_
_entity.id
_entity.type
_entity.pdbx_description
1 polymer ?
#
loop_
_entity_poly.entity_id
_entity_poly.type
_entity_poly.pdbx_seq_one_letter_code
_entity_poly.pdbx_strand_id
1 'polypeptide(L)'
;MSGYRIKPWEELTISDDYMFKLIMSRKRICKQMLERILHIEIEDIHYLETEKSVSVRYHSKGVRLDVYVKDDAGTIYNIEMQVRKPEGDGLSKRTRYYQSMMDADLLASGADYDSLNPTIIIFICPFDPFDAGRYLYTFENRCVEDTDLRLRDDARKIFLNTKGAIGEIDSSIKAFLQYVDGVLTADRFVQEIDEEIQKVKMIEGEAVGYMTYEMKIKEERKEERKETIQMMLQVLPLLGKNLSLEEISRQTGCTIEYLRQIKAALPTASG
;
A
#
# COMPACT_ATOMS: atom_id res chain seq x y z
N MET A 1 -14.47 21.70 -7.09
CA MET A 1 -13.62 21.21 -6.00
C MET A 1 -14.40 20.11 -5.28
N SER A 2 -14.09 18.82 -5.54
CA SER A 2 -14.71 17.72 -4.78
C SER A 2 -14.06 17.72 -3.38
N GLY A 3 -14.82 18.18 -2.38
CA GLY A 3 -14.40 18.05 -1.00
C GLY A 3 -14.28 16.58 -0.62
N TYR A 4 -13.28 16.21 0.17
CA TYR A 4 -13.18 14.89 0.74
C TYR A 4 -14.43 14.61 1.57
N ARG A 5 -15.25 13.64 1.11
CA ARG A 5 -16.46 13.19 1.80
C ARG A 5 -16.12 11.94 2.60
N ILE A 6 -16.30 12.00 3.90
CA ILE A 6 -16.22 10.83 4.78
C ILE A 6 -17.35 9.88 4.39
N LYS A 7 -17.02 8.62 4.11
CA LYS A 7 -17.99 7.58 3.83
C LYS A 7 -18.71 7.19 5.12
N PRO A 8 -20.06 7.03 5.14
CA PRO A 8 -20.75 6.55 6.33
C PRO A 8 -20.23 5.18 6.79
N TRP A 9 -20.20 4.96 8.11
CA TRP A 9 -19.72 3.71 8.71
C TRP A 9 -20.44 2.47 8.16
N GLU A 10 -21.75 2.56 8.00
CA GLU A 10 -22.61 1.50 7.52
C GLU A 10 -22.32 1.12 6.05
N GLU A 11 -21.80 2.05 5.26
CA GLU A 11 -21.46 1.86 3.85
C GLU A 11 -20.05 1.30 3.63
N LEU A 12 -19.24 1.17 4.69
CA LEU A 12 -17.90 0.63 4.55
C LEU A 12 -17.92 -0.83 4.07
N THR A 13 -16.99 -1.15 3.20
CA THR A 13 -16.76 -2.47 2.63
C THR A 13 -15.36 -2.95 2.89
N ILE A 14 -15.04 -4.19 2.53
CA ILE A 14 -13.67 -4.74 2.66
C ILE A 14 -12.62 -3.93 1.88
N SER A 15 -13.01 -3.20 0.84
CA SER A 15 -12.11 -2.35 0.06
C SER A 15 -11.80 -0.99 0.72
N ASP A 16 -12.50 -0.63 1.77
CA ASP A 16 -12.20 0.59 2.53
C ASP A 16 -11.04 0.33 3.52
N ASP A 17 -10.04 1.19 3.53
CA ASP A 17 -8.78 1.02 4.27
C ASP A 17 -9.00 0.67 5.76
N TYR A 18 -9.86 1.40 6.45
CA TYR A 18 -10.14 1.14 7.86
C TYR A 18 -10.79 -0.24 8.07
N MET A 19 -11.81 -0.59 7.26
CA MET A 19 -12.50 -1.86 7.37
C MET A 19 -11.56 -3.02 7.02
N PHE A 20 -10.73 -2.88 5.98
CA PHE A 20 -9.73 -3.88 5.61
C PHE A 20 -8.77 -4.19 6.77
N LYS A 21 -8.18 -3.16 7.38
CA LYS A 21 -7.29 -3.32 8.54
C LYS A 21 -7.98 -4.00 9.70
N LEU A 22 -9.21 -3.60 9.99
CA LEU A 22 -9.99 -4.13 11.09
C LEU A 22 -10.33 -5.62 10.89
N ILE A 23 -10.71 -6.03 9.68
CA ILE A 23 -10.98 -7.43 9.35
C ILE A 23 -9.69 -8.25 9.28
N MET A 24 -8.62 -7.71 8.70
CA MET A 24 -7.33 -8.38 8.66
C MET A 24 -6.64 -8.46 10.03
N SER A 25 -7.05 -7.67 11.02
CA SER A 25 -6.61 -7.85 12.41
C SER A 25 -7.21 -9.10 13.06
N ARG A 26 -8.22 -9.73 12.44
CA ARG A 26 -8.75 -11.02 12.86
C ARG A 26 -7.80 -12.13 12.41
N LYS A 27 -6.98 -12.61 13.33
CA LYS A 27 -5.90 -13.58 13.11
C LYS A 27 -6.30 -14.75 12.21
N ARG A 28 -7.48 -15.33 12.46
CA ARG A 28 -8.03 -16.44 11.66
C ARG A 28 -8.23 -16.06 10.20
N ILE A 29 -8.80 -14.89 9.92
CA ILE A 29 -9.09 -14.42 8.54
C ILE A 29 -7.77 -14.08 7.83
N CYS A 30 -6.87 -13.35 8.48
CA CYS A 30 -5.57 -12.99 7.93
C CYS A 30 -4.74 -14.24 7.57
N LYS A 31 -4.63 -15.20 8.50
CA LYS A 31 -3.95 -16.47 8.29
C LYS A 31 -4.53 -17.23 7.11
N GLN A 32 -5.86 -17.44 7.07
CA GLN A 32 -6.53 -18.14 5.97
C GLN A 32 -6.32 -17.46 4.62
N MET A 33 -6.27 -16.13 4.57
CA MET A 33 -5.96 -15.39 3.34
C MET A 33 -4.55 -15.68 2.87
N LEU A 34 -3.56 -15.60 3.75
CA LEU A 34 -2.15 -15.90 3.42
C LEU A 34 -1.97 -17.33 2.91
N GLU A 35 -2.56 -18.33 3.61
CA GLU A 35 -2.49 -19.74 3.22
C GLU A 35 -3.03 -19.98 1.81
N ARG A 36 -4.16 -19.33 1.44
CA ARG A 36 -4.78 -19.47 0.12
C ARG A 36 -4.00 -18.75 -0.98
N ILE A 37 -3.45 -17.56 -0.69
CA ILE A 37 -2.66 -16.81 -1.68
C ILE A 37 -1.37 -17.53 -2.00
N LEU A 38 -0.74 -18.12 -0.99
CA LEU A 38 0.62 -18.68 -1.07
C LEU A 38 0.64 -20.18 -1.28
N HIS A 39 -0.50 -20.87 -1.13
CA HIS A 39 -0.63 -22.33 -1.14
C HIS A 39 0.31 -23.01 -0.15
N ILE A 40 0.36 -22.47 1.08
CA ILE A 40 1.16 -23.00 2.19
C ILE A 40 0.25 -23.23 3.40
N GLU A 41 0.72 -24.04 4.34
CA GLU A 41 0.15 -24.13 5.68
C GLU A 41 0.96 -23.23 6.61
N ILE A 42 0.26 -22.44 7.44
CA ILE A 42 0.84 -21.57 8.45
C ILE A 42 0.33 -22.08 9.80
N GLU A 43 1.18 -22.33 10.76
CA GLU A 43 0.75 -22.76 12.09
C GLU A 43 0.11 -21.59 12.83
N ASP A 44 0.83 -20.49 12.93
CA ASP A 44 0.37 -19.27 13.61
C ASP A 44 0.93 -18.01 12.96
N ILE A 45 0.29 -16.86 13.24
CA ILE A 45 0.78 -15.53 12.86
C ILE A 45 0.79 -14.58 14.06
N HIS A 46 1.75 -13.66 14.06
CA HIS A 46 1.89 -12.61 15.07
C HIS A 46 1.91 -11.26 14.39
N TYR A 47 1.08 -10.31 14.87
CA TYR A 47 1.08 -8.95 14.36
C TYR A 47 2.32 -8.21 14.86
N LEU A 48 3.05 -7.63 13.91
CA LEU A 48 4.14 -6.72 14.20
C LEU A 48 3.52 -5.32 14.19
N GLU A 49 3.27 -4.74 15.34
CA GLU A 49 2.59 -3.46 15.61
C GLU A 49 1.88 -2.76 14.43
N THR A 50 0.56 -2.74 14.47
CA THR A 50 -0.36 -2.36 13.38
C THR A 50 -0.37 -0.87 12.98
N GLU A 51 0.48 -0.03 13.54
CA GLU A 51 0.65 1.38 13.16
C GLU A 51 2.12 1.81 13.17
N LYS A 52 3.04 0.87 12.93
CA LYS A 52 4.45 1.20 12.89
C LYS A 52 4.75 2.07 11.69
N SER A 53 4.92 3.36 11.92
CA SER A 53 5.59 4.24 10.99
C SER A 53 7.07 3.86 10.97
N VAL A 54 7.47 3.00 10.04
CA VAL A 54 8.88 2.67 9.86
C VAL A 54 9.58 3.89 9.28
N SER A 55 10.42 4.55 10.08
CA SER A 55 11.25 5.67 9.66
C SER A 55 12.70 5.40 10.04
N VAL A 56 13.52 5.12 9.05
CA VAL A 56 14.96 4.82 9.24
C VAL A 56 15.78 6.09 9.46
N ARG A 57 15.29 7.25 9.07
CA ARG A 57 15.97 8.55 9.22
C ARG A 57 14.97 9.68 9.45
N TYR A 58 15.35 10.70 10.18
CA TYR A 58 14.55 11.90 10.50
C TYR A 58 13.96 12.63 9.28
N HIS A 59 14.46 12.38 8.06
CA HIS A 59 14.04 12.99 6.81
C HIS A 59 13.59 11.96 5.75
N SER A 60 13.42 10.67 6.11
CA SER A 60 12.88 9.68 5.18
C SER A 60 11.35 9.73 5.19
N LYS A 61 10.74 9.47 4.02
CA LYS A 61 9.29 9.27 3.93
C LYS A 61 8.92 8.04 4.78
N GLY A 62 8.22 8.24 5.89
CA GLY A 62 7.72 7.14 6.70
C GLY A 62 6.81 6.22 5.88
N VAL A 63 6.83 4.93 6.21
CA VAL A 63 5.92 3.93 5.62
C VAL A 63 4.90 3.55 6.67
N ARG A 64 3.63 3.61 6.31
CA ARG A 64 2.53 3.06 7.10
C ARG A 64 2.06 1.80 6.40
N LEU A 65 2.26 0.65 7.05
CA LEU A 65 1.86 -0.65 6.54
C LEU A 65 0.43 -0.95 7.00
N ASP A 66 -0.42 -1.50 6.09
CA ASP A 66 -1.81 -1.78 6.42
C ASP A 66 -1.93 -2.98 7.35
N VAL A 67 -1.33 -4.10 6.97
CA VAL A 67 -1.31 -5.34 7.77
C VAL A 67 0.10 -5.90 7.74
N TYR A 68 0.74 -5.96 8.90
CA TYR A 68 2.13 -6.37 9.05
C TYR A 68 2.22 -7.51 10.04
N VAL A 69 2.54 -8.72 9.57
CA VAL A 69 2.52 -9.93 10.37
C VAL A 69 3.75 -10.81 10.11
N LYS A 70 4.09 -11.61 11.10
CA LYS A 70 5.15 -12.64 11.03
C LYS A 70 4.54 -13.99 11.34
N ASP A 71 4.90 -15.03 10.56
CA ASP A 71 4.52 -16.39 10.86
C ASP A 71 5.52 -17.08 11.80
N ASP A 72 5.21 -18.28 12.23
CA ASP A 72 6.04 -19.14 13.08
C ASP A 72 7.33 -19.62 12.40
N ALA A 73 7.36 -19.68 11.06
CA ALA A 73 8.57 -19.95 10.28
C ALA A 73 9.49 -18.73 10.16
N GLY A 74 9.05 -17.58 10.61
CA GLY A 74 9.82 -16.33 10.58
C GLY A 74 9.57 -15.46 9.35
N THR A 75 8.71 -15.86 8.41
CA THR A 75 8.38 -15.07 7.23
C THR A 75 7.56 -13.85 7.61
N ILE A 76 7.90 -12.71 7.05
CA ILE A 76 7.21 -11.43 7.27
C ILE A 76 6.30 -11.13 6.08
N TYR A 77 5.07 -10.75 6.38
CA TYR A 77 4.07 -10.39 5.38
C TYR A 77 3.61 -8.95 5.58
N ASN A 78 3.54 -8.20 4.49
CA ASN A 78 2.82 -6.94 4.43
C ASN A 78 1.68 -7.08 3.43
N ILE A 79 0.43 -6.86 3.85
CA ILE A 79 -0.76 -6.95 3.00
C ILE A 79 -1.39 -5.57 2.90
N GLU A 80 -1.57 -5.09 1.69
CA GLU A 80 -2.04 -3.74 1.36
C GLU A 80 -3.30 -3.78 0.49
N MET A 81 -4.31 -2.99 0.85
CA MET A 81 -5.46 -2.72 -0.01
C MET A 81 -5.21 -1.47 -0.85
N GLN A 82 -4.88 -1.64 -2.13
CA GLN A 82 -4.52 -0.54 -3.03
C GLN A 82 -5.70 -0.15 -3.93
N VAL A 83 -6.57 0.72 -3.45
CA VAL A 83 -7.81 1.07 -4.14
C VAL A 83 -7.60 1.94 -5.39
N ARG A 84 -6.56 2.78 -5.42
CA ARG A 84 -6.31 3.70 -6.53
C ARG A 84 -5.11 3.26 -7.34
N LYS A 85 -5.28 3.17 -8.68
CA LYS A 85 -4.15 2.94 -9.59
C LYS A 85 -3.25 4.18 -9.58
N PRO A 86 -1.98 4.09 -9.14
CA PRO A 86 -1.04 5.19 -9.24
C PRO A 86 -0.68 5.47 -10.69
N GLU A 87 -0.29 6.70 -11.00
CA GLU A 87 0.25 7.05 -12.31
C GLU A 87 1.64 6.42 -12.52
N GLY A 88 1.91 5.92 -13.72
CA GLY A 88 3.18 5.31 -14.11
C GLY A 88 3.60 4.16 -13.18
N ASP A 89 4.91 4.02 -12.94
CA ASP A 89 5.50 2.92 -12.16
C ASP A 89 5.47 3.13 -10.62
N GLY A 90 4.63 4.03 -10.13
CA GLY A 90 4.61 4.44 -8.74
C GLY A 90 4.40 3.26 -7.77
N LEU A 91 3.54 2.30 -8.13
CA LEU A 91 3.27 1.12 -7.30
C LEU A 91 4.49 0.19 -7.21
N SER A 92 5.13 -0.12 -8.33
CA SER A 92 6.34 -0.96 -8.36
C SER A 92 7.51 -0.34 -7.57
N LYS A 93 7.69 0.97 -7.71
CA LYS A 93 8.71 1.69 -6.93
C LYS A 93 8.39 1.74 -5.44
N ARG A 94 7.09 1.80 -5.08
CA ARG A 94 6.64 1.75 -3.69
C ARG A 94 6.95 0.40 -3.05
N THR A 95 6.77 -0.73 -3.74
CA THR A 95 7.13 -2.04 -3.20
C THR A 95 8.61 -2.15 -2.88
N ARG A 96 9.47 -1.61 -3.75
CA ARG A 96 10.92 -1.57 -3.50
C ARG A 96 11.25 -0.74 -2.26
N TYR A 97 10.60 0.41 -2.11
CA TYR A 97 10.79 1.27 -0.94
C TYR A 97 10.30 0.60 0.35
N TYR A 98 9.12 -0.05 0.31
CA TYR A 98 8.58 -0.81 1.44
C TYR A 98 9.53 -1.93 1.85
N GLN A 99 10.05 -2.71 0.90
CA GLN A 99 11.04 -3.75 1.15
C GLN A 99 12.26 -3.18 1.91
N SER A 100 12.85 -2.11 1.39
CA SER A 100 14.03 -1.49 2.02
C SER A 100 13.76 -0.99 3.44
N MET A 101 12.57 -0.49 3.70
CA MET A 101 12.17 0.00 5.02
C MET A 101 11.94 -1.17 6.00
N MET A 102 11.30 -2.24 5.55
CA MET A 102 11.08 -3.46 6.33
C MET A 102 12.42 -4.11 6.69
N ASP A 103 13.32 -4.28 5.72
CA ASP A 103 14.64 -4.88 5.92
C ASP A 103 15.47 -4.08 6.92
N ALA A 104 15.45 -2.74 6.80
CA ALA A 104 16.16 -1.85 7.72
C ALA A 104 15.57 -1.83 9.15
N ASP A 105 14.29 -2.14 9.32
CA ASP A 105 13.64 -2.27 10.62
C ASP A 105 13.91 -3.64 11.26
N LEU A 106 14.01 -4.67 10.45
CA LEU A 106 14.16 -6.06 10.90
C LEU A 106 15.61 -6.43 11.24
N LEU A 107 16.59 -5.87 10.50
CA LEU A 107 18.00 -6.19 10.69
C LEU A 107 18.60 -5.33 11.81
N ALA A 108 18.94 -5.95 12.91
CA ALA A 108 19.63 -5.27 14.01
C ALA A 108 21.03 -4.80 13.58
N SER A 109 21.47 -3.67 14.15
CA SER A 109 22.84 -3.16 13.88
C SER A 109 23.89 -4.18 14.29
N GLY A 110 24.76 -4.55 13.34
CA GLY A 110 25.83 -5.55 13.54
C GLY A 110 25.40 -7.00 13.37
N ALA A 111 24.14 -7.28 13.03
CA ALA A 111 23.70 -8.63 12.68
C ALA A 111 24.16 -9.01 11.27
N ASP A 112 24.36 -10.32 11.04
CA ASP A 112 24.66 -10.87 9.72
C ASP A 112 23.47 -10.77 8.77
N TYR A 113 23.70 -10.58 7.48
CA TYR A 113 22.65 -10.52 6.46
C TYR A 113 21.82 -11.80 6.37
N ASP A 114 22.39 -12.97 6.69
CA ASP A 114 21.70 -14.26 6.74
C ASP A 114 20.61 -14.30 7.81
N SER A 115 20.57 -13.35 8.73
CA SER A 115 19.50 -13.19 9.72
C SER A 115 18.28 -12.41 9.23
N LEU A 116 18.31 -11.86 8.00
CA LEU A 116 17.15 -11.23 7.39
C LEU A 116 16.02 -12.26 7.20
N ASN A 117 14.83 -11.88 7.64
CA ASN A 117 13.65 -12.70 7.46
C ASN A 117 13.22 -12.74 6.00
N PRO A 118 12.70 -13.87 5.50
CA PRO A 118 11.94 -13.88 4.25
C PRO A 118 10.80 -12.86 4.31
N THR A 119 10.60 -12.11 3.22
CA THR A 119 9.57 -11.06 3.17
C THR A 119 8.67 -11.18 1.96
N ILE A 120 7.36 -11.03 2.16
CA ILE A 120 6.35 -11.08 1.10
C ILE A 120 5.45 -9.85 1.21
N ILE A 121 5.49 -9.01 0.18
CA ILE A 121 4.60 -7.85 0.07
C ILE A 121 3.44 -8.21 -0.87
N ILE A 122 2.20 -8.09 -0.38
CA ILE A 122 0.99 -8.46 -1.10
C ILE A 122 0.14 -7.21 -1.30
N PHE A 123 -0.17 -6.87 -2.56
CA PHE A 123 -1.12 -5.83 -2.91
C PHE A 123 -2.41 -6.43 -3.45
N ILE A 124 -3.55 -6.02 -2.91
CA ILE A 124 -4.87 -6.33 -3.43
C ILE A 124 -5.36 -5.10 -4.20
N CYS A 125 -5.56 -5.25 -5.51
CA CYS A 125 -5.83 -4.14 -6.43
C CYS A 125 -7.20 -4.33 -7.11
N PRO A 126 -8.17 -3.41 -6.93
CA PRO A 126 -9.42 -3.40 -7.70
C PRO A 126 -9.22 -2.84 -9.13
N PHE A 127 -8.02 -2.97 -9.67
CA PHE A 127 -7.60 -2.61 -11.02
C PHE A 127 -6.45 -3.52 -11.45
N ASP A 128 -6.17 -3.61 -12.75
CA ASP A 128 -4.97 -4.31 -13.23
C ASP A 128 -3.73 -3.41 -13.07
N PRO A 129 -2.77 -3.78 -12.20
CA PRO A 129 -1.58 -2.96 -11.96
C PRO A 129 -0.57 -2.98 -13.11
N PHE A 130 -0.64 -3.97 -14.02
CA PHE A 130 0.34 -4.19 -15.11
C PHE A 130 -0.30 -4.29 -16.48
N ASP A 131 -1.62 -4.14 -16.59
CA ASP A 131 -2.40 -4.19 -17.82
C ASP A 131 -2.17 -5.49 -18.65
N ALA A 132 -1.81 -6.61 -17.96
CA ALA A 132 -1.55 -7.92 -18.56
C ALA A 132 -2.64 -8.96 -18.27
N GLY A 133 -3.75 -8.58 -17.67
CA GLY A 133 -4.98 -9.36 -17.52
C GLY A 133 -4.90 -10.54 -16.55
N ARG A 134 -3.85 -10.69 -15.76
CA ARG A 134 -3.72 -11.84 -14.85
C ARG A 134 -4.40 -11.56 -13.51
N TYR A 135 -4.96 -12.62 -12.89
CA TYR A 135 -5.49 -12.54 -11.51
C TYR A 135 -4.38 -12.32 -10.49
N LEU A 136 -3.23 -12.95 -10.72
CA LEU A 136 -2.09 -12.99 -9.81
C LEU A 136 -0.81 -12.66 -10.57
N TYR A 137 -0.01 -11.76 -10.01
CA TYR A 137 1.36 -11.49 -10.44
C TYR A 137 2.30 -11.73 -9.27
N THR A 138 3.28 -12.59 -9.46
CA THR A 138 4.35 -12.83 -8.48
C THR A 138 5.67 -12.39 -9.07
N PHE A 139 6.39 -11.53 -8.36
CA PHE A 139 7.71 -11.05 -8.74
C PHE A 139 8.74 -11.53 -7.72
N GLU A 140 9.83 -12.07 -8.26
CA GLU A 140 11.05 -12.44 -7.54
C GLU A 140 12.27 -12.03 -8.39
N ASN A 141 13.42 -11.89 -7.77
CA ASN A 141 14.64 -11.54 -8.48
C ASN A 141 15.25 -12.76 -9.18
N ARG A 142 15.55 -12.61 -10.48
CA ARG A 142 16.14 -13.65 -11.33
C ARG A 142 17.29 -13.10 -12.16
N CYS A 143 18.23 -13.97 -12.53
CA CYS A 143 19.29 -13.65 -13.45
C CYS A 143 18.71 -13.30 -14.83
N VAL A 144 19.18 -12.22 -15.43
CA VAL A 144 18.71 -11.80 -16.78
C VAL A 144 19.23 -12.75 -17.86
N GLU A 145 20.45 -13.25 -17.69
CA GLU A 145 21.14 -14.18 -18.61
C GLU A 145 20.60 -15.62 -18.51
N ASP A 146 20.00 -15.98 -17.35
CA ASP A 146 19.40 -17.29 -17.08
C ASP A 146 18.16 -17.09 -16.20
N THR A 147 17.00 -17.04 -16.81
CA THR A 147 15.72 -16.77 -16.10
C THR A 147 15.25 -17.88 -15.17
N ASP A 148 15.85 -19.08 -15.23
CA ASP A 148 15.59 -20.15 -14.30
C ASP A 148 16.41 -20.02 -13.00
N LEU A 149 17.50 -19.25 -13.04
CA LEU A 149 18.35 -18.96 -11.89
C LEU A 149 17.74 -17.87 -11.02
N ARG A 150 17.27 -18.23 -9.83
CA ARG A 150 16.75 -17.29 -8.82
C ARG A 150 17.88 -16.69 -8.00
N LEU A 151 17.75 -15.39 -7.62
CA LEU A 151 18.71 -14.75 -6.71
C LEU A 151 18.66 -15.31 -5.29
N ARG A 152 17.51 -15.88 -4.88
CA ARG A 152 17.28 -16.45 -3.53
C ARG A 152 17.49 -15.44 -2.39
N ASP A 153 17.05 -14.21 -2.62
CA ASP A 153 17.04 -13.13 -1.64
C ASP A 153 15.81 -13.14 -0.73
N ASP A 154 14.96 -14.16 -0.87
CA ASP A 154 13.74 -14.42 -0.09
C ASP A 154 12.75 -13.22 -0.04
N ALA A 155 12.84 -12.33 -1.03
CA ALA A 155 11.99 -11.16 -1.16
C ALA A 155 11.02 -11.32 -2.33
N ARG A 156 9.72 -11.49 -2.05
CA ARG A 156 8.67 -11.62 -3.06
C ARG A 156 7.67 -10.46 -3.02
N LYS A 157 7.13 -10.11 -4.19
CA LYS A 157 6.05 -9.14 -4.35
C LYS A 157 4.90 -9.80 -5.08
N ILE A 158 3.71 -9.75 -4.50
CA ILE A 158 2.50 -10.39 -5.03
C ILE A 158 1.44 -9.31 -5.26
N PHE A 159 0.81 -9.35 -6.43
CA PHE A 159 -0.30 -8.47 -6.75
C PHE A 159 -1.51 -9.31 -7.15
N LEU A 160 -2.59 -9.13 -6.42
CA LEU A 160 -3.90 -9.69 -6.72
C LEU A 160 -4.71 -8.64 -7.48
N ASN A 161 -5.31 -9.03 -8.59
CA ASN A 161 -6.05 -8.15 -9.49
C ASN A 161 -7.50 -8.61 -9.60
N THR A 162 -8.44 -7.78 -9.15
CA THR A 162 -9.87 -8.12 -9.23
C THR A 162 -10.40 -8.16 -10.67
N LYS A 163 -9.70 -7.50 -11.61
CA LYS A 163 -10.04 -7.44 -13.05
C LYS A 163 -9.32 -8.52 -13.87
N GLY A 164 -8.66 -9.45 -13.20
CA GLY A 164 -7.95 -10.54 -13.87
C GLY A 164 -8.90 -11.47 -14.63
N ALA A 165 -8.38 -12.03 -15.73
CA ALA A 165 -9.07 -13.02 -16.55
C ALA A 165 -8.14 -14.18 -16.96
N ILE A 166 -6.84 -14.06 -16.70
CA ILE A 166 -5.80 -14.98 -17.15
C ILE A 166 -5.12 -15.62 -15.95
N GLY A 167 -4.83 -16.92 -16.05
CA GLY A 167 -4.13 -17.71 -15.03
C GLY A 167 -5.09 -18.36 -14.05
N GLU A 168 -4.57 -19.38 -13.37
CA GLU A 168 -5.27 -20.07 -12.29
C GLU A 168 -4.97 -19.39 -10.95
N ILE A 169 -5.95 -19.38 -10.07
CA ILE A 169 -5.87 -18.84 -8.72
C ILE A 169 -6.78 -19.70 -7.83
N ASP A 170 -6.48 -19.79 -6.55
CA ASP A 170 -7.36 -20.41 -5.56
C ASP A 170 -8.79 -19.90 -5.69
N SER A 171 -9.77 -20.80 -5.67
CA SER A 171 -11.19 -20.47 -5.90
C SER A 171 -11.74 -19.52 -4.86
N SER A 172 -11.34 -19.65 -3.60
CA SER A 172 -11.76 -18.73 -2.52
C SER A 172 -11.10 -17.36 -2.65
N ILE A 173 -9.85 -17.31 -3.15
CA ILE A 173 -9.21 -16.01 -3.45
C ILE A 173 -9.89 -15.36 -4.65
N LYS A 174 -10.28 -16.11 -5.67
CA LYS A 174 -11.07 -15.57 -6.78
C LYS A 174 -12.42 -15.02 -6.31
N ALA A 175 -13.11 -15.75 -5.45
CA ALA A 175 -14.36 -15.30 -4.83
C ALA A 175 -14.13 -14.05 -3.96
N PHE A 176 -13.04 -13.98 -3.21
CA PHE A 176 -12.65 -12.80 -2.44
C PHE A 176 -12.40 -11.58 -3.34
N LEU A 177 -11.72 -11.74 -4.48
CA LEU A 177 -11.51 -10.65 -5.43
C LEU A 177 -12.85 -10.13 -6.00
N GLN A 178 -13.83 -11.02 -6.25
CA GLN A 178 -15.18 -10.61 -6.63
C GLN A 178 -15.87 -9.84 -5.49
N TYR A 179 -15.67 -10.26 -4.25
CA TYR A 179 -16.22 -9.58 -3.09
C TYR A 179 -15.62 -8.18 -2.88
N VAL A 180 -14.33 -7.98 -3.16
CA VAL A 180 -13.68 -6.66 -3.19
C VAL A 180 -14.35 -5.73 -4.22
N ASP A 181 -14.84 -6.28 -5.33
CA ASP A 181 -15.62 -5.58 -6.37
C ASP A 181 -17.12 -5.45 -6.03
N GLY A 182 -17.54 -5.84 -4.82
CA GLY A 182 -18.92 -5.70 -4.34
C GLY A 182 -19.84 -6.87 -4.68
N VAL A 183 -19.32 -8.01 -5.13
CA VAL A 183 -20.09 -9.21 -5.44
C VAL A 183 -19.96 -10.23 -4.32
N LEU A 184 -20.99 -10.36 -3.47
CA LEU A 184 -21.05 -11.39 -2.44
C LEU A 184 -21.27 -12.76 -3.11
N THR A 185 -20.37 -13.70 -2.81
CA THR A 185 -20.40 -15.07 -3.34
C THR A 185 -20.82 -16.06 -2.27
N ALA A 186 -21.16 -17.30 -2.67
CA ALA A 186 -21.45 -18.41 -1.75
C ALA A 186 -20.18 -19.09 -1.19
N ASP A 187 -19.01 -18.58 -1.52
CA ASP A 187 -17.75 -19.12 -0.98
C ASP A 187 -17.66 -18.93 0.53
N ARG A 188 -17.28 -20.00 1.24
CA ARG A 188 -17.26 -20.00 2.70
C ARG A 188 -16.31 -18.95 3.30
N PHE A 189 -15.17 -18.74 2.69
CA PHE A 189 -14.20 -17.76 3.19
C PHE A 189 -14.74 -16.33 3.02
N VAL A 190 -15.41 -16.05 1.91
CA VAL A 190 -16.08 -14.76 1.68
C VAL A 190 -17.23 -14.55 2.66
N GLN A 191 -18.04 -15.57 2.91
CA GLN A 191 -19.14 -15.50 3.90
C GLN A 191 -18.59 -15.20 5.30
N GLU A 192 -17.50 -15.85 5.71
CA GLU A 192 -16.87 -15.58 7.00
C GLU A 192 -16.35 -14.14 7.12
N ILE A 193 -15.83 -13.56 6.03
CA ILE A 193 -15.41 -12.15 5.99
C ILE A 193 -16.62 -11.23 6.10
N ASP A 194 -17.68 -11.49 5.33
CA ASP A 194 -18.87 -10.65 5.35
C ASP A 194 -19.56 -10.69 6.71
N GLU A 195 -19.73 -11.88 7.30
CA GLU A 195 -20.27 -12.02 8.65
C GLU A 195 -19.45 -11.23 9.69
N GLU A 196 -18.12 -11.26 9.58
CA GLU A 196 -17.27 -10.51 10.51
C GLU A 196 -17.42 -9.00 10.30
N ILE A 197 -17.56 -8.53 9.05
CA ILE A 197 -17.86 -7.12 8.76
C ILE A 197 -19.19 -6.72 9.38
N GLN A 198 -20.25 -7.55 9.26
CA GLN A 198 -21.54 -7.24 9.85
C GLN A 198 -21.46 -7.19 11.39
N LYS A 199 -20.73 -8.13 12.04
CA LYS A 199 -20.49 -8.11 13.49
C LYS A 199 -19.78 -6.83 13.93
N VAL A 200 -18.71 -6.47 13.21
CA VAL A 200 -17.91 -5.27 13.50
C VAL A 200 -18.78 -4.01 13.38
N LYS A 201 -19.62 -3.92 12.36
CA LYS A 201 -20.54 -2.79 12.17
C LYS A 201 -21.52 -2.58 13.31
N MET A 202 -21.82 -3.63 14.08
CA MET A 202 -22.71 -3.57 15.26
C MET A 202 -21.98 -3.10 16.53
N ILE A 203 -20.64 -2.95 16.48
CA ILE A 203 -19.84 -2.51 17.63
C ILE A 203 -19.73 -0.98 17.60
N GLU A 204 -20.43 -0.31 18.51
CA GLU A 204 -20.47 1.15 18.60
C GLU A 204 -19.06 1.78 18.75
N GLY A 205 -18.18 1.14 19.53
CA GLY A 205 -16.80 1.59 19.72
C GLY A 205 -15.97 1.62 18.42
N GLU A 206 -16.23 0.72 17.48
CA GLU A 206 -15.53 0.68 16.19
C GLU A 206 -15.99 1.82 15.27
N ALA A 207 -17.26 2.20 15.31
CA ALA A 207 -17.77 3.37 14.59
C ALA A 207 -17.10 4.65 15.11
N VAL A 208 -16.90 4.79 16.43
CA VAL A 208 -16.17 5.92 17.04
C VAL A 208 -14.69 5.90 16.63
N GLY A 209 -14.07 4.72 16.62
CA GLY A 209 -12.69 4.54 16.14
C GLY A 209 -12.52 4.99 14.69
N TYR A 210 -13.45 4.59 13.82
CA TYR A 210 -13.46 5.03 12.42
C TYR A 210 -13.59 6.55 12.28
N MET A 211 -14.50 7.19 13.01
CA MET A 211 -14.65 8.65 12.96
C MET A 211 -13.37 9.36 13.40
N THR A 212 -12.70 8.86 14.44
CA THR A 212 -11.42 9.40 14.91
C THR A 212 -10.33 9.24 13.85
N TYR A 213 -10.25 8.08 13.21
CA TYR A 213 -9.34 7.81 12.11
C TYR A 213 -9.55 8.78 10.93
N GLU A 214 -10.80 8.97 10.49
CA GLU A 214 -11.16 9.86 9.39
C GLU A 214 -10.85 11.34 9.72
N MET A 215 -11.05 11.74 10.96
CA MET A 215 -10.67 13.08 11.43
C MET A 215 -9.16 13.29 11.32
N LYS A 216 -8.35 12.32 11.75
CA LYS A 216 -6.89 12.36 11.64
C LYS A 216 -6.44 12.46 10.18
N ILE A 217 -6.97 11.61 9.30
CA ILE A 217 -6.68 11.66 7.85
C ILE A 217 -7.05 13.02 7.24
N LYS A 218 -8.17 13.59 7.66
CA LYS A 218 -8.59 14.92 7.20
C LYS A 218 -7.64 16.04 7.66
N GLU A 219 -7.14 15.94 8.87
CA GLU A 219 -6.15 16.88 9.40
C GLU A 219 -4.81 16.77 8.68
N GLU A 220 -4.29 15.54 8.50
CA GLU A 220 -3.05 15.28 7.74
C GLU A 220 -3.14 15.86 6.32
N ARG A 221 -4.22 15.59 5.60
CA ARG A 221 -4.45 16.16 4.25
C ARG A 221 -4.54 17.68 4.24
N LYS A 222 -5.09 18.28 5.30
CA LYS A 222 -5.16 19.73 5.44
C LYS A 222 -3.77 20.33 5.64
N GLU A 223 -2.92 19.69 6.42
CA GLU A 223 -1.54 20.14 6.62
C GLU A 223 -0.71 19.97 5.33
N GLU A 224 -0.76 18.79 4.67
CA GLU A 224 -0.11 18.57 3.37
C GLU A 224 -0.52 19.63 2.33
N ARG A 225 -1.81 19.97 2.31
CA ARG A 225 -2.32 21.02 1.41
C ARG A 225 -1.76 22.39 1.77
N LYS A 226 -1.65 22.72 3.05
CA LYS A 226 -1.05 24.00 3.50
C LYS A 226 0.43 24.07 3.10
N GLU A 227 1.18 22.98 3.35
CA GLU A 227 2.60 22.89 2.96
C GLU A 227 2.76 23.06 1.45
N THR A 228 1.92 22.39 0.66
CA THR A 228 1.92 22.51 -0.81
C THR A 228 1.63 23.96 -1.25
N ILE A 229 0.65 24.63 -0.64
CA ILE A 229 0.34 26.04 -0.93
C ILE A 229 1.50 26.94 -0.54
N GLN A 230 2.10 26.76 0.63
CA GLN A 230 3.26 27.55 1.06
C GLN A 230 4.45 27.37 0.13
N MET A 231 4.73 26.13 -0.29
CA MET A 231 5.76 25.81 -1.27
C MET A 231 5.48 26.53 -2.62
N MET A 232 4.25 26.46 -3.11
CA MET A 232 3.85 27.15 -4.34
C MET A 232 4.03 28.67 -4.23
N LEU A 233 3.66 29.27 -3.10
CA LEU A 233 3.86 30.71 -2.85
C LEU A 233 5.34 31.10 -2.84
N GLN A 234 6.26 30.21 -2.47
CA GLN A 234 7.69 30.43 -2.55
C GLN A 234 8.23 30.24 -3.97
N VAL A 235 7.78 29.20 -4.67
CA VAL A 235 8.30 28.79 -5.99
C VAL A 235 7.81 29.73 -7.11
N LEU A 236 6.52 30.08 -7.14
CA LEU A 236 5.94 30.85 -8.24
C LEU A 236 6.63 32.20 -8.51
N PRO A 237 6.96 33.02 -7.48
CA PRO A 237 7.69 34.28 -7.70
C PRO A 237 9.12 34.06 -8.22
N LEU A 238 9.75 32.94 -7.89
CA LEU A 238 11.10 32.61 -8.34
C LEU A 238 11.13 32.14 -9.79
N LEU A 239 10.10 31.39 -10.21
CA LEU A 239 9.93 30.97 -11.60
C LEU A 239 9.68 32.17 -12.55
N GLY A 240 9.12 33.27 -12.03
CA GLY A 240 8.97 34.54 -12.77
C GLY A 240 10.25 35.36 -12.90
N LYS A 241 11.32 34.97 -12.19
CA LYS A 241 12.65 35.60 -12.29
C LYS A 241 13.52 34.78 -13.23
N ASN A 242 14.54 35.42 -13.84
CA ASN A 242 15.52 34.72 -14.70
C ASN A 242 16.52 33.87 -13.88
N LEU A 243 16.02 33.01 -12.99
CA LEU A 243 16.81 32.06 -12.22
C LEU A 243 16.78 30.66 -12.86
N SER A 244 17.89 29.94 -12.74
CA SER A 244 17.92 28.54 -13.17
C SER A 244 17.07 27.65 -12.24
N LEU A 245 16.58 26.51 -12.74
CA LEU A 245 15.83 25.56 -11.90
C LEU A 245 16.68 25.00 -10.77
N GLU A 246 18.00 24.91 -10.96
CA GLU A 246 18.97 24.48 -9.96
C GLU A 246 19.09 25.49 -8.81
N GLU A 247 19.04 26.80 -9.13
CA GLU A 247 19.06 27.87 -8.13
C GLU A 247 17.76 27.90 -7.33
N ILE A 248 16.60 27.74 -8.01
CA ILE A 248 15.29 27.67 -7.36
C ILE A 248 15.22 26.43 -6.46
N SER A 249 15.72 25.28 -6.93
CA SER A 249 15.80 24.04 -6.16
C SER A 249 16.61 24.23 -4.87
N ARG A 250 17.77 24.89 -4.94
CA ARG A 250 18.60 25.18 -3.75
C ARG A 250 17.90 26.10 -2.74
N GLN A 251 17.14 27.10 -3.22
CA GLN A 251 16.45 28.06 -2.36
C GLN A 251 15.18 27.47 -1.70
N THR A 252 14.47 26.60 -2.41
CA THR A 252 13.15 26.10 -1.99
C THR A 252 13.16 24.67 -1.45
N GLY A 253 14.26 23.91 -1.69
CA GLY A 253 14.32 22.48 -1.40
C GLY A 253 13.49 21.60 -2.36
N CYS A 254 12.81 22.20 -3.34
CA CYS A 254 12.04 21.46 -4.34
C CYS A 254 12.94 20.73 -5.32
N THR A 255 12.54 19.52 -5.76
CA THR A 255 13.26 18.81 -6.81
C THR A 255 13.14 19.53 -8.15
N ILE A 256 14.18 19.45 -8.99
CA ILE A 256 14.18 20.07 -10.34
C ILE A 256 13.02 19.50 -11.17
N GLU A 257 12.71 18.22 -11.04
CA GLU A 257 11.60 17.57 -11.73
C GLU A 257 10.24 18.21 -11.36
N TYR A 258 10.02 18.43 -10.08
CA TYR A 258 8.80 19.09 -9.59
C TYR A 258 8.70 20.55 -10.09
N LEU A 259 9.82 21.27 -10.10
CA LEU A 259 9.88 22.64 -10.65
C LEU A 259 9.59 22.68 -12.15
N ARG A 260 10.04 21.67 -12.93
CA ARG A 260 9.69 21.54 -14.36
C ARG A 260 8.20 21.32 -14.55
N GLN A 261 7.57 20.46 -13.75
CA GLN A 261 6.12 20.22 -13.81
C GLN A 261 5.33 21.48 -13.50
N ILE A 262 5.71 22.21 -12.45
CA ILE A 262 5.07 23.51 -12.12
C ILE A 262 5.24 24.49 -13.29
N LYS A 263 6.45 24.63 -13.82
CA LYS A 263 6.74 25.53 -14.93
C LYS A 263 5.95 25.20 -16.19
N ALA A 264 5.79 23.90 -16.49
CA ALA A 264 5.00 23.42 -17.63
C ALA A 264 3.49 23.66 -17.46
N ALA A 265 3.00 23.68 -16.22
CA ALA A 265 1.59 23.94 -15.91
C ALA A 265 1.22 25.43 -15.86
N LEU A 266 2.21 26.34 -15.86
CA LEU A 266 1.95 27.76 -15.91
C LEU A 266 1.51 28.15 -17.33
N PRO A 267 0.49 29.05 -17.47
CA PRO A 267 0.12 29.58 -18.76
C PRO A 267 1.35 30.27 -19.36
N THR A 268 1.72 29.89 -20.58
CA THR A 268 2.69 30.65 -21.36
C THR A 268 2.11 32.04 -21.55
N ALA A 269 2.79 33.05 -21.01
CA ALA A 269 2.42 34.42 -21.27
C ALA A 269 2.42 34.62 -22.79
N SER A 270 1.23 34.59 -23.37
CA SER A 270 1.02 35.00 -24.76
C SER A 270 1.37 36.45 -24.80
N GLY A 271 2.46 36.80 -25.48
CA GLY A 271 2.86 38.15 -25.76
C GLY A 271 1.82 38.91 -26.58
#